data_ca4dec85948d4656508ccefa76fe818c
#
_entry.id   ca4dec85948d4656508ccefa76fe818c
#
_cell.length_a   1.000
_cell.length_b   1.000
_cell.length_c   1.000
_cell.angle_alpha   90.00
_cell.angle_beta   90.00
_cell.angle_gamma   90.00
#
_symmetry.space_group_name_H-M   'P 1'
#
loop_
_entity.id
_entity.type
_entity.pdbx_description
1 polymer ?
#
loop_
_entity_poly.entity_id
_entity_poly.type
_entity_poly.pdbx_seq_one_letter_code
_entity_poly.pdbx_strand_id
1 'polypeptide(L)'
;MQVWTYLDGRWLEGNPAIVGPMSHALWLGSCVFDGARAFEGVAPDLDLHCARAVRSAEVMGLEPQLTAGEILEIAQEGRRRFARDAQLYIRPMFWAEDGFVAPDPSTTRFCLTLNEEPLPQPRGFAVTRSQYTRPLPSSAPTDAKAACLYPNAGRALMEAKRKGFDNAVVLDPLGNVAELASANLWLVKDGVAITPAINGTFLNGI
;
A
#
# COMPACT_ATOMS: atom_id res chain seq x y z
N MET A 1 2.41 -13.94 15.87
CA MET A 1 1.68 -12.95 15.05
C MET A 1 0.45 -13.65 14.47
N GLN A 2 -0.73 -13.24 14.89
CA GLN A 2 -1.98 -13.76 14.36
C GLN A 2 -2.25 -13.12 12.98
N VAL A 3 -2.69 -13.93 12.01
CA VAL A 3 -3.01 -13.50 10.64
C VAL A 3 -4.34 -14.12 10.23
N TRP A 4 -5.20 -13.34 9.61
CA TRP A 4 -6.41 -13.81 8.94
C TRP A 4 -6.44 -13.29 7.51
N THR A 5 -6.79 -14.16 6.56
CA THR A 5 -6.91 -13.84 5.14
C THR A 5 -8.32 -14.16 4.65
N TYR A 6 -9.02 -13.16 4.13
CA TYR A 6 -10.26 -13.35 3.37
C TYR A 6 -9.91 -13.63 1.91
N LEU A 7 -10.39 -14.74 1.40
CA LEU A 7 -10.17 -15.20 0.03
C LEU A 7 -11.37 -16.01 -0.45
N ASP A 8 -11.85 -15.74 -1.64
CA ASP A 8 -12.95 -16.48 -2.29
C ASP A 8 -14.18 -16.66 -1.37
N GLY A 9 -14.61 -15.56 -0.74
CA GLY A 9 -15.81 -15.54 0.09
C GLY A 9 -15.64 -16.12 1.50
N ARG A 10 -14.44 -16.48 1.94
CA ARG A 10 -14.20 -17.10 3.26
C ARG A 10 -12.95 -16.61 3.95
N TRP A 11 -12.97 -16.70 5.25
CA TRP A 11 -11.80 -16.42 6.09
C TRP A 11 -10.96 -17.67 6.30
N LEU A 12 -9.65 -17.52 6.09
CA LEU A 12 -8.63 -18.53 6.32
C LEU A 12 -7.66 -18.01 7.39
N GLU A 13 -7.31 -18.85 8.36
CA GLU A 13 -6.27 -18.52 9.31
C GLU A 13 -4.88 -18.62 8.63
N GLY A 14 -4.02 -17.63 8.88
CA GLY A 14 -2.66 -17.60 8.35
C GLY A 14 -2.52 -16.92 7.00
N ASN A 15 -1.44 -17.23 6.31
CA ASN A 15 -1.02 -16.68 5.02
C ASN A 15 -1.06 -17.76 3.93
N PRO A 16 -2.21 -18.01 3.29
CA PRO A 16 -2.34 -19.00 2.23
C PRO A 16 -1.56 -18.60 0.97
N ALA A 17 -1.13 -19.58 0.17
CA ALA A 17 -0.64 -19.34 -1.17
C ALA A 17 -1.81 -18.89 -2.08
N ILE A 18 -1.66 -17.71 -2.72
CA ILE A 18 -2.74 -17.10 -3.52
C ILE A 18 -2.38 -16.87 -4.98
N VAL A 19 -1.10 -16.95 -5.34
CA VAL A 19 -0.62 -16.77 -6.72
C VAL A 19 0.29 -17.91 -7.12
N GLY A 20 0.21 -18.31 -8.38
CA GLY A 20 1.07 -19.30 -9.00
C GLY A 20 2.09 -18.67 -9.96
N PRO A 21 3.04 -19.46 -10.50
CA PRO A 21 4.07 -18.94 -11.41
C PRO A 21 3.50 -18.36 -12.72
N MET A 22 2.25 -18.71 -13.07
CA MET A 22 1.55 -18.21 -14.26
C MET A 22 0.67 -17.00 -13.94
N SER A 23 0.43 -16.68 -12.67
CA SER A 23 -0.40 -15.52 -12.31
C SER A 23 0.24 -14.23 -12.82
N HIS A 24 -0.51 -13.45 -13.58
CA HIS A 24 -0.06 -12.18 -14.16
C HIS A 24 0.52 -11.24 -13.10
N ALA A 25 -0.05 -11.24 -11.90
CA ALA A 25 0.45 -10.49 -10.76
C ALA A 25 1.90 -10.81 -10.40
N LEU A 26 2.31 -12.09 -10.49
CA LEU A 26 3.63 -12.52 -10.07
C LEU A 26 4.72 -12.12 -11.09
N TRP A 27 4.47 -12.31 -12.37
CA TRP A 27 5.52 -12.13 -13.38
C TRP A 27 5.43 -10.80 -14.15
N LEU A 28 4.25 -10.13 -14.17
CA LEU A 28 4.05 -8.83 -14.83
C LEU A 28 3.54 -7.72 -13.89
N GLY A 29 3.37 -8.00 -12.59
CA GLY A 29 3.22 -6.97 -11.57
C GLY A 29 1.85 -6.30 -11.50
N SER A 30 0.76 -6.93 -11.97
CA SER A 30 -0.60 -6.39 -11.93
C SER A 30 -1.25 -6.45 -10.54
N CYS A 31 -0.52 -6.16 -9.49
CA CYS A 31 -1.05 -6.17 -8.14
C CYS A 31 -1.13 -4.75 -7.58
N VAL A 32 -2.26 -4.43 -6.95
CA VAL A 32 -2.45 -3.24 -6.14
C VAL A 32 -2.82 -3.63 -4.71
N PHE A 33 -2.56 -2.74 -3.77
CA PHE A 33 -2.94 -2.93 -2.38
C PHE A 33 -3.18 -1.59 -1.69
N ASP A 34 -3.82 -1.64 -0.55
CA ASP A 34 -3.84 -0.51 0.37
C ASP A 34 -3.43 -0.97 1.76
N GLY A 35 -3.22 -0.05 2.68
CA GLY A 35 -2.80 -0.37 4.03
C GLY A 35 -3.38 0.59 5.04
N ALA A 36 -4.37 0.10 5.80
CA ALA A 36 -4.95 0.79 6.93
C ALA A 36 -4.44 0.23 8.25
N ARG A 37 -4.61 0.98 9.32
CA ARG A 37 -4.26 0.56 10.68
C ARG A 37 -5.52 0.50 11.55
N ALA A 38 -5.54 -0.45 12.49
CA ALA A 38 -6.47 -0.42 13.59
C ALA A 38 -5.72 -0.47 14.91
N PHE A 39 -6.15 0.31 15.88
CA PHE A 39 -5.59 0.40 17.23
C PHE A 39 -6.62 1.00 18.18
N GLU A 40 -6.55 0.67 19.45
CA GLU A 40 -7.47 1.19 20.48
C GLU A 40 -8.97 1.01 20.12
N GLY A 41 -9.28 -0.07 19.37
CA GLY A 41 -10.65 -0.38 18.97
C GLY A 41 -11.19 0.41 17.77
N VAL A 42 -10.41 1.33 17.17
CA VAL A 42 -10.79 2.12 16.01
C VAL A 42 -9.93 1.76 14.78
N ALA A 43 -10.41 2.09 13.59
CA ALA A 43 -9.66 2.00 12.35
C ALA A 43 -9.91 3.31 11.58
N PRO A 44 -9.05 4.32 11.79
CA PRO A 44 -9.21 5.62 11.15
C PRO A 44 -9.21 5.49 9.63
N ASP A 45 -10.10 6.23 8.97
CA ASP A 45 -10.18 6.39 7.51
C ASP A 45 -10.18 5.06 6.71
N LEU A 46 -10.65 3.96 7.33
CA LEU A 46 -10.68 2.65 6.69
C LEU A 46 -11.52 2.63 5.40
N ASP A 47 -12.59 3.40 5.36
CA ASP A 47 -13.44 3.60 4.19
C ASP A 47 -12.68 4.26 3.03
N LEU A 48 -11.85 5.28 3.32
CA LEU A 48 -11.00 5.93 2.33
C LEU A 48 -9.92 4.98 1.80
N HIS A 49 -9.35 4.14 2.66
CA HIS A 49 -8.40 3.10 2.26
C HIS A 49 -9.05 2.04 1.35
N CYS A 50 -10.27 1.59 1.67
CA CYS A 50 -11.03 0.68 0.81
C CYS A 50 -11.35 1.32 -0.55
N ALA A 51 -11.79 2.59 -0.57
CA ALA A 51 -12.06 3.32 -1.80
C ALA A 51 -10.79 3.50 -2.65
N ARG A 52 -9.64 3.78 -2.04
CA ARG A 52 -8.38 3.90 -2.77
C ARG A 52 -7.89 2.56 -3.32
N ALA A 53 -8.13 1.44 -2.64
CA ALA A 53 -7.81 0.12 -3.16
C ALA A 53 -8.58 -0.18 -4.46
N VAL A 54 -9.89 0.10 -4.49
CA VAL A 54 -10.74 -0.04 -5.69
C VAL A 54 -10.22 0.86 -6.81
N ARG A 55 -10.06 2.16 -6.56
CA ARG A 55 -9.53 3.11 -7.56
C ARG A 55 -8.16 2.69 -8.09
N SER A 56 -7.27 2.19 -7.23
CA SER A 56 -5.95 1.71 -7.67
C SER A 56 -6.05 0.51 -8.60
N ALA A 57 -7.02 -0.39 -8.37
CA ALA A 57 -7.28 -1.52 -9.26
C ALA A 57 -7.76 -1.04 -10.63
N GLU A 58 -8.71 -0.11 -10.69
CA GLU A 58 -9.23 0.48 -11.93
C GLU A 58 -8.10 1.17 -12.74
N VAL A 59 -7.24 1.95 -12.08
CA VAL A 59 -6.07 2.60 -12.71
C VAL A 59 -5.11 1.57 -13.32
N MET A 60 -4.98 0.39 -12.71
CA MET A 60 -4.15 -0.70 -13.23
C MET A 60 -4.85 -1.57 -14.29
N GLY A 61 -6.04 -1.17 -14.76
CA GLY A 61 -6.80 -1.92 -15.75
C GLY A 61 -7.42 -3.21 -15.21
N LEU A 62 -7.61 -3.29 -13.90
CA LEU A 62 -8.33 -4.39 -13.26
C LEU A 62 -9.83 -4.05 -13.17
N GLU A 63 -10.67 -5.07 -13.03
CA GLU A 63 -12.12 -4.94 -12.84
C GLU A 63 -12.52 -5.45 -11.45
N PRO A 64 -12.52 -4.58 -10.41
CA PRO A 64 -12.89 -4.98 -9.05
C PRO A 64 -14.33 -5.49 -8.99
N GLN A 65 -14.54 -6.70 -8.44
CA GLN A 65 -15.84 -7.30 -8.25
C GLN A 65 -16.52 -6.88 -6.93
N LEU A 66 -15.78 -6.18 -6.05
CA LEU A 66 -16.26 -5.68 -4.77
C LEU A 66 -16.20 -4.16 -4.75
N THR A 67 -17.25 -3.55 -4.21
CA THR A 67 -17.29 -2.12 -3.91
C THR A 67 -16.47 -1.80 -2.67
N ALA A 68 -16.09 -0.54 -2.50
CA ALA A 68 -15.41 -0.07 -1.29
C ALA A 68 -16.21 -0.34 -0.01
N GLY A 69 -17.55 -0.26 -0.07
CA GLY A 69 -18.45 -0.57 1.04
C GLY A 69 -18.39 -2.05 1.44
N GLU A 70 -18.44 -2.96 0.48
CA GLU A 70 -18.33 -4.40 0.75
C GLU A 70 -16.96 -4.77 1.32
N ILE A 71 -15.88 -4.15 0.84
CA ILE A 71 -14.52 -4.34 1.39
C ILE A 71 -14.46 -3.83 2.84
N LEU A 72 -15.10 -2.69 3.14
CA LEU A 72 -15.19 -2.15 4.49
C LEU A 72 -15.92 -3.12 5.43
N GLU A 73 -17.04 -3.70 5.01
CA GLU A 73 -17.81 -4.67 5.78
C GLU A 73 -16.96 -5.94 6.07
N ILE A 74 -16.29 -6.48 5.06
CA ILE A 74 -15.37 -7.62 5.20
C ILE A 74 -14.25 -7.28 6.19
N ALA A 75 -13.65 -6.09 6.09
CA ALA A 75 -12.61 -5.65 7.00
C ALA A 75 -13.11 -5.52 8.46
N GLN A 76 -14.30 -4.98 8.65
CA GLN A 76 -14.94 -4.90 9.97
C GLN A 76 -15.26 -6.29 10.55
N GLU A 77 -15.70 -7.24 9.73
CA GLU A 77 -15.88 -8.63 10.13
C GLU A 77 -14.55 -9.27 10.55
N GLY A 78 -13.51 -9.09 9.73
CA GLY A 78 -12.16 -9.62 10.01
C GLY A 78 -11.58 -9.12 11.32
N ARG A 79 -11.79 -7.85 11.67
CA ARG A 79 -11.34 -7.25 12.94
C ARG A 79 -11.91 -7.96 14.16
N ARG A 80 -13.13 -8.51 14.09
CA ARG A 80 -13.76 -9.23 15.21
C ARG A 80 -13.08 -10.56 15.56
N ARG A 81 -12.12 -11.01 14.74
CA ARG A 81 -11.31 -12.22 14.96
C ARG A 81 -10.10 -11.96 15.86
N PHE A 82 -9.85 -10.70 16.20
CA PHE A 82 -8.76 -10.25 17.05
C PHE A 82 -9.29 -9.64 18.35
N ALA A 83 -8.41 -9.47 19.33
CA ALA A 83 -8.72 -8.69 20.50
C ALA A 83 -9.10 -7.25 20.11
N ARG A 84 -10.04 -6.64 20.86
CA ARG A 84 -10.57 -5.31 20.52
C ARG A 84 -9.50 -4.23 20.45
N ASP A 85 -8.48 -4.32 21.28
CA ASP A 85 -7.35 -3.40 21.41
C ASP A 85 -6.13 -3.83 20.57
N ALA A 86 -6.24 -4.93 19.80
CA ALA A 86 -5.16 -5.39 18.93
C ALA A 86 -4.75 -4.30 17.95
N GLN A 87 -3.44 -4.14 17.78
CA GLN A 87 -2.85 -3.25 16.77
C GLN A 87 -2.73 -4.02 15.47
N LEU A 88 -3.55 -3.66 14.48
CA LEU A 88 -3.67 -4.40 13.24
C LEU A 88 -3.16 -3.60 12.05
N TYR A 89 -2.62 -4.32 11.07
CA TYR A 89 -2.46 -3.89 9.70
C TYR A 89 -3.53 -4.56 8.84
N ILE A 90 -4.30 -3.76 8.09
CA ILE A 90 -5.42 -4.20 7.27
C ILE A 90 -5.04 -3.92 5.82
N ARG A 91 -4.98 -4.97 4.98
CA ARG A 91 -4.47 -4.88 3.61
C ARG A 91 -5.42 -5.51 2.61
N PRO A 92 -6.33 -4.73 2.00
CA PRO A 92 -7.03 -5.13 0.80
C PRO A 92 -6.06 -5.17 -0.39
N MET A 93 -6.21 -6.18 -1.25
CA MET A 93 -5.37 -6.40 -2.44
C MET A 93 -6.22 -6.83 -3.61
N PHE A 94 -5.92 -6.32 -4.81
CA PHE A 94 -6.44 -6.81 -6.08
C PHE A 94 -5.30 -7.20 -7.01
N TRP A 95 -5.53 -8.19 -7.86
CA TRP A 95 -4.59 -8.61 -8.90
C TRP A 95 -5.30 -9.29 -10.05
N ALA A 96 -4.67 -9.32 -11.24
CA ALA A 96 -5.12 -10.18 -12.33
C ALA A 96 -4.47 -11.57 -12.23
N GLU A 97 -5.25 -12.61 -12.49
CA GLU A 97 -4.73 -13.97 -12.59
C GLU A 97 -4.10 -14.22 -13.95
N ASP A 98 -4.77 -13.79 -15.02
CA ASP A 98 -4.36 -14.00 -16.40
C ASP A 98 -4.09 -12.68 -17.14
N GLY A 99 -3.53 -12.80 -18.34
CA GLY A 99 -3.17 -11.72 -19.25
C GLY A 99 -1.84 -12.01 -19.93
N PHE A 100 -1.46 -11.14 -20.89
CA PHE A 100 -0.12 -11.20 -21.49
C PHE A 100 0.68 -9.98 -21.09
N VAL A 101 0.81 -8.95 -21.92
CA VAL A 101 1.46 -7.68 -21.50
C VAL A 101 0.52 -6.82 -20.65
N ALA A 102 -0.76 -6.80 -21.02
CA ALA A 102 -1.82 -6.20 -20.22
C ALA A 102 -2.54 -7.27 -19.39
N PRO A 103 -3.02 -6.95 -18.18
CA PRO A 103 -3.84 -7.86 -17.41
C PRO A 103 -5.17 -8.13 -18.14
N ASP A 104 -5.73 -9.33 -17.99
CA ASP A 104 -7.12 -9.59 -18.35
C ASP A 104 -8.02 -9.14 -17.20
N PRO A 105 -8.82 -8.06 -17.38
CA PRO A 105 -9.66 -7.52 -16.31
C PRO A 105 -10.67 -8.53 -15.76
N SER A 106 -11.18 -9.45 -16.61
CA SER A 106 -12.17 -10.46 -16.23
C SER A 106 -11.62 -11.47 -15.22
N THR A 107 -10.29 -11.57 -15.09
CA THR A 107 -9.61 -12.48 -14.17
C THR A 107 -9.18 -11.79 -12.88
N THR A 108 -9.72 -10.61 -12.59
CA THR A 108 -9.41 -9.86 -11.37
C THR A 108 -9.82 -10.65 -10.13
N ARG A 109 -8.89 -10.80 -9.20
CA ARG A 109 -9.06 -11.47 -7.92
C ARG A 109 -8.90 -10.47 -6.78
N PHE A 110 -9.47 -10.83 -5.64
CA PHE A 110 -9.40 -10.04 -4.40
C PHE A 110 -8.99 -10.90 -3.22
N CYS A 111 -8.19 -10.35 -2.33
CA CYS A 111 -8.06 -10.82 -0.96
C CYS A 111 -7.92 -9.66 0.02
N LEU A 112 -8.21 -9.93 1.28
CA LEU A 112 -7.97 -8.98 2.36
C LEU A 112 -7.24 -9.70 3.48
N THR A 113 -6.08 -9.16 3.90
CA THR A 113 -5.33 -9.70 5.04
C THR A 113 -5.41 -8.75 6.22
N LEU A 114 -5.58 -9.34 7.41
CA LEU A 114 -5.38 -8.65 8.68
C LEU A 114 -4.30 -9.38 9.46
N ASN A 115 -3.34 -8.65 9.98
CA ASN A 115 -2.33 -9.20 10.87
C ASN A 115 -2.05 -8.24 12.05
N GLU A 116 -1.67 -8.83 13.17
CA GLU A 116 -1.12 -8.04 14.28
C GLU A 116 0.19 -7.39 13.83
N GLU A 117 0.26 -6.07 13.99
CA GLU A 117 1.43 -5.27 13.64
C GLU A 117 1.52 -4.08 14.60
N PRO A 118 2.34 -4.15 15.64
CA PRO A 118 2.48 -3.07 16.61
C PRO A 118 2.86 -1.74 15.95
N LEU A 119 2.28 -0.66 16.44
CA LEU A 119 2.67 0.68 16.02
C LEU A 119 4.13 0.94 16.43
N PRO A 120 4.94 1.56 15.54
CA PRO A 120 6.30 1.91 15.89
C PRO A 120 6.32 2.85 17.10
N GLN A 121 7.28 2.64 17.99
CA GLN A 121 7.48 3.55 19.12
C GLN A 121 7.89 4.94 18.63
N PRO A 122 7.37 6.03 19.22
CA PRO A 122 7.67 7.40 18.83
C PRO A 122 9.11 7.77 19.22
N ARG A 123 10.06 7.36 18.41
CA ARG A 123 11.49 7.72 18.53
C ARG A 123 11.96 8.34 17.24
N GLY A 124 12.92 9.23 17.34
CA GLY A 124 13.54 9.82 16.17
C GLY A 124 14.12 8.74 15.24
N PHE A 125 14.19 9.04 13.96
CA PHE A 125 14.90 8.22 12.97
C PHE A 125 15.69 9.13 12.02
N ALA A 126 16.80 8.61 11.51
CA ALA A 126 17.68 9.35 10.63
C ALA A 126 17.31 9.11 9.17
N VAL A 127 17.31 10.19 8.37
CA VAL A 127 17.02 10.10 6.95
C VAL A 127 18.16 10.67 6.11
N THR A 128 18.34 10.16 4.90
CA THR A 128 19.27 10.69 3.89
C THR A 128 18.54 10.95 2.59
N ARG A 129 19.08 11.80 1.72
CA ARG A 129 18.57 11.95 0.37
C ARG A 129 18.97 10.75 -0.47
N SER A 130 18.00 10.14 -1.18
CA SER A 130 18.26 9.10 -2.15
C SER A 130 18.77 9.65 -3.49
N GLN A 131 19.56 8.86 -4.21
CA GLN A 131 19.85 9.10 -5.62
C GLN A 131 18.71 8.66 -6.56
N TYR A 132 17.81 7.81 -6.08
CA TYR A 132 16.65 7.37 -6.85
C TYR A 132 15.52 8.39 -6.71
N THR A 133 14.77 8.62 -7.80
CA THR A 133 13.66 9.57 -7.84
C THR A 133 12.31 8.84 -8.02
N ARG A 134 11.22 9.53 -7.74
CA ARG A 134 9.88 9.07 -8.11
C ARG A 134 9.74 9.09 -9.63
N PRO A 135 8.98 8.15 -10.23
CA PRO A 135 8.69 8.19 -11.66
C PRO A 135 7.70 9.33 -12.00
N LEU A 136 7.67 9.72 -13.27
CA LEU A 136 6.62 10.59 -13.80
C LEU A 136 5.33 9.81 -14.00
N PRO A 137 4.15 10.45 -13.94
CA PRO A 137 2.86 9.81 -14.28
C PRO A 137 2.83 9.22 -15.69
N SER A 138 3.60 9.77 -16.63
CA SER A 138 3.74 9.27 -18.00
C SER A 138 4.59 7.99 -18.12
N SER A 139 5.29 7.59 -17.06
CA SER A 139 6.20 6.43 -17.08
C SER A 139 5.80 5.32 -16.09
N ALA A 140 4.88 5.59 -15.17
CA ALA A 140 4.41 4.61 -14.20
C ALA A 140 3.05 5.05 -13.59
N PRO A 141 2.24 4.12 -13.09
CA PRO A 141 0.91 4.39 -12.51
C PRO A 141 1.03 4.99 -11.09
N THR A 142 1.54 6.22 -11.00
CA THR A 142 1.84 6.89 -9.72
C THR A 142 0.62 7.31 -8.93
N ASP A 143 -0.54 7.32 -9.53
CA ASP A 143 -1.86 7.58 -8.94
C ASP A 143 -2.52 6.31 -8.35
N ALA A 144 -1.92 5.13 -8.57
CA ALA A 144 -2.31 3.87 -7.96
C ALA A 144 -1.33 3.44 -6.86
N LYS A 145 -1.83 2.75 -5.84
CA LYS A 145 -0.98 2.05 -4.86
C LYS A 145 -0.56 0.68 -5.44
N ALA A 146 0.20 0.73 -6.53
CA ALA A 146 0.61 -0.42 -7.32
C ALA A 146 1.90 -1.05 -6.79
N ALA A 147 1.92 -2.38 -6.69
CA ALA A 147 3.06 -3.14 -6.19
C ALA A 147 4.32 -2.95 -7.06
N CYS A 148 4.16 -2.74 -8.37
CA CYS A 148 5.26 -2.50 -9.31
C CYS A 148 6.08 -1.23 -9.03
N LEU A 149 5.57 -0.29 -8.22
CA LEU A 149 6.31 0.92 -7.81
C LEU A 149 7.26 0.67 -6.62
N TYR A 150 7.04 -0.39 -5.85
CA TYR A 150 7.78 -0.66 -4.62
C TYR A 150 9.22 -1.13 -4.82
N PRO A 151 9.61 -1.82 -5.90
CA PRO A 151 11.02 -2.12 -6.16
C PRO A 151 11.91 -0.87 -6.18
N ASN A 152 11.43 0.26 -6.73
CA ASN A 152 12.19 1.51 -6.72
C ASN A 152 12.26 2.14 -5.32
N ALA A 153 11.16 2.14 -4.58
CA ALA A 153 11.14 2.58 -3.18
C ALA A 153 12.07 1.70 -2.31
N GLY A 154 12.07 0.39 -2.53
CA GLY A 154 12.98 -0.56 -1.88
C GLY A 154 14.45 -0.27 -2.15
N ARG A 155 14.80 0.12 -3.39
CA ARG A 155 16.19 0.54 -3.75
C ARG A 155 16.63 1.76 -2.94
N ALA A 156 15.75 2.77 -2.83
CA ALA A 156 16.03 3.98 -2.04
C ALA A 156 16.20 3.65 -0.55
N LEU A 157 15.35 2.78 0.00
CA LEU A 157 15.45 2.34 1.39
C LEU A 157 16.73 1.53 1.66
N MET A 158 17.09 0.61 0.76
CA MET A 158 18.33 -0.17 0.88
C MET A 158 19.57 0.72 0.76
N GLU A 159 19.54 1.75 -0.09
CA GLU A 159 20.61 2.75 -0.18
C GLU A 159 20.78 3.47 1.16
N ALA A 160 19.69 3.96 1.76
CA ALA A 160 19.71 4.64 3.05
C ALA A 160 20.31 3.73 4.14
N LYS A 161 19.83 2.50 4.24
CA LYS A 161 20.32 1.52 5.23
C LYS A 161 21.81 1.23 5.09
N ARG A 162 22.33 1.08 3.86
CA ARG A 162 23.76 0.90 3.63
C ARG A 162 24.61 2.09 4.07
N LYS A 163 24.03 3.29 4.09
CA LYS A 163 24.66 4.53 4.58
C LYS A 163 24.46 4.75 6.09
N GLY A 164 23.79 3.84 6.80
CA GLY A 164 23.53 3.95 8.24
C GLY A 164 22.31 4.80 8.60
N PHE A 165 21.40 5.03 7.65
CA PHE A 165 20.17 5.79 7.87
C PHE A 165 18.94 4.85 7.91
N ASP A 166 17.86 5.31 8.55
CA ASP A 166 16.63 4.51 8.72
C ASP A 166 15.73 4.58 7.49
N ASN A 167 15.71 5.73 6.78
CA ASN A 167 14.88 5.96 5.60
C ASN A 167 15.53 6.94 4.63
N ALA A 168 14.93 7.12 3.46
CA ALA A 168 15.38 8.06 2.45
C ALA A 168 14.31 9.09 2.09
N VAL A 169 14.72 10.33 1.93
CA VAL A 169 13.93 11.35 1.22
C VAL A 169 14.11 11.13 -0.27
N VAL A 170 13.00 10.97 -0.99
CA VAL A 170 12.95 10.74 -2.43
C VAL A 170 12.48 12.03 -3.11
N LEU A 171 13.16 12.43 -4.17
CA LEU A 171 12.80 13.60 -4.97
C LEU A 171 11.93 13.19 -6.17
N ASP A 172 11.21 14.15 -6.73
CA ASP A 172 10.64 14.03 -8.06
C ASP A 172 11.72 14.23 -9.15
N PRO A 173 11.42 13.99 -10.44
CA PRO A 173 12.41 14.19 -11.52
C PRO A 173 12.87 15.64 -11.72
N LEU A 174 12.15 16.63 -11.17
CA LEU A 174 12.51 18.05 -11.22
C LEU A 174 13.37 18.47 -10.03
N GLY A 175 13.63 17.57 -9.09
CA GLY A 175 14.44 17.83 -7.90
C GLY A 175 13.67 18.36 -6.69
N ASN A 176 12.33 18.41 -6.74
CA ASN A 176 11.53 18.77 -5.58
C ASN A 176 11.41 17.57 -4.64
N VAL A 177 11.27 17.85 -3.33
CA VAL A 177 10.98 16.81 -2.34
C VAL A 177 9.60 16.24 -2.62
N ALA A 178 9.52 14.90 -2.75
CA ALA A 178 8.27 14.18 -2.96
C ALA A 178 7.77 13.52 -1.67
N GLU A 179 8.47 12.51 -1.19
CA GLU A 179 8.06 11.74 -0.02
C GLU A 179 9.26 11.01 0.62
N LEU A 180 9.06 10.25 1.67
CA LEU A 180 10.00 9.24 2.12
C LEU A 180 9.87 7.97 1.26
N ALA A 181 10.87 7.10 1.25
CA ALA A 181 10.82 5.85 0.49
C ALA A 181 9.63 4.94 0.87
N SER A 182 9.12 5.04 2.09
CA SER A 182 8.04 4.19 2.60
C SER A 182 6.86 4.94 3.23
N ALA A 183 6.82 6.27 3.17
CA ALA A 183 5.77 7.10 3.80
C ALA A 183 5.73 8.51 3.19
N ASN A 184 4.61 9.21 3.36
CA ASN A 184 4.56 10.64 3.09
C ASN A 184 5.46 11.40 4.07
N LEU A 185 5.94 12.57 3.66
CA LEU A 185 6.78 13.44 4.46
C LEU A 185 5.99 14.62 4.99
N TRP A 186 6.10 14.85 6.29
CA TRP A 186 5.55 16.02 6.94
C TRP A 186 6.61 16.69 7.80
N LEU A 187 6.56 17.99 7.89
CA LEU A 187 7.35 18.77 8.84
C LEU A 187 6.48 19.85 9.48
N VAL A 188 6.85 20.24 10.68
CA VAL A 188 6.19 21.34 11.38
C VAL A 188 7.19 22.48 11.55
N LYS A 189 6.80 23.66 11.13
CA LYS A 189 7.59 24.88 11.31
C LYS A 189 6.67 26.01 11.78
N ASP A 190 7.04 26.65 12.87
CA ASP A 190 6.28 27.77 13.47
C ASP A 190 4.79 27.44 13.69
N GLY A 191 4.48 26.20 14.11
CA GLY A 191 3.12 25.71 14.34
C GLY A 191 2.34 25.34 13.06
N VAL A 192 2.96 25.45 11.89
CA VAL A 192 2.33 25.09 10.60
C VAL A 192 2.84 23.73 10.13
N ALA A 193 1.89 22.81 9.84
CA ALA A 193 2.19 21.51 9.21
C ALA A 193 2.39 21.73 7.70
N ILE A 194 3.51 21.22 7.18
CA ILE A 194 3.92 21.39 5.78
C ILE A 194 4.19 20.00 5.19
N THR A 195 3.65 19.72 4.01
CA THR A 195 3.94 18.53 3.22
C THR A 195 4.22 18.91 1.77
N PRO A 196 4.96 18.11 1.00
CA PRO A 196 5.18 18.37 -0.41
C PRO A 196 3.87 18.50 -1.18
N ALA A 197 3.81 19.47 -2.08
CA ALA A 197 2.64 19.65 -2.93
C ALA A 197 2.44 18.45 -3.86
N ILE A 198 1.20 17.98 -3.97
CA ILE A 198 0.83 16.87 -4.85
C ILE A 198 1.07 17.31 -6.31
N ASN A 199 1.90 16.55 -7.02
CA ASN A 199 2.28 16.82 -8.41
C ASN A 199 2.16 15.58 -9.32
N GLY A 200 1.47 14.54 -8.84
CA GLY A 200 1.26 13.30 -9.58
C GLY A 200 2.41 12.29 -9.54
N THR A 201 3.56 12.61 -8.93
CA THR A 201 4.69 11.66 -8.88
C THR A 201 4.63 10.72 -7.68
N PHE A 202 3.77 10.98 -6.71
CA PHE A 202 3.55 10.18 -5.50
C PHE A 202 2.09 10.24 -5.06
N LEU A 203 1.70 9.29 -4.22
CA LEU A 203 0.32 9.20 -3.74
C LEU A 203 -0.01 10.32 -2.76
N ASN A 204 -1.23 10.90 -2.94
CA ASN A 204 -1.83 11.67 -1.87
C ASN A 204 -2.16 10.73 -0.70
N GLY A 205 -1.58 11.00 0.46
CA GLY A 205 -1.82 10.21 1.67
C GLY A 205 -3.24 10.35 2.20
N ILE A 206 -3.70 9.34 2.94
CA ILE A 206 -4.93 9.32 3.73
C ILE A 206 -4.56 9.55 5.18
#